data_852f573a756bafc6d691c5f1f1c0b8a1
#
_entry.id   852f573a756bafc6d691c5f1f1c0b8a1
#
_cell.length_a   1.000
_cell.length_b   1.000
_cell.length_c   1.000
_cell.angle_alpha   90.00
_cell.angle_beta   90.00
_cell.angle_gamma   90.00
#
_symmetry.space_group_name_H-M   'P 1'
#
loop_
_entity.id
_entity.type
_entity.pdbx_description
1 polymer ?
#
loop_
_entity_poly.entity_id
_entity_poly.type
_entity_poly.pdbx_seq_one_letter_code
_entity_poly.pdbx_strand_id
1 'polypeptide(L)'
;MPDFVFSRRRDGSVQLDSYEGNESILKIPAEYEGHPVTQIGDNAFSWSGVRDVVIPASVTQIGEACFSWCEDLVRIEIPETVRIIGEWAFIGCSSLKSVKLPMGLKKINYSTFQSCTSLCSVEIPGSVRQIGPEAFSECKSLRSLHLPDSVTSIGDNAFASCDALSELNLPDQLIELGSDVFSGCVSLSAFDISEKHPVFTQKDGALIHRKERRLIFFPFNTRERTYRIPDGVQVIAEEAFANRVSLNEIRIPDTVTTIEAKAFYGCRGLKEVSLPDSVRRIGSSAFHSCSNLLRVRLPSGLMALEYSVFYACSSLESVTLPDSVRIISACAFSGCGSLSSIDLPDGLIDIGDSAFEGCRSLESIVLPESFETLGAHAFGSCEALETAVLSRKLRVIPPQAFARCENLYQVTVPEGIEEIKSEAFDGCENLLTVQLPASITDIDPDAFVNCRHLMLFVYPDSYAENFAKDRDILYSDL
;
A
#
# COMPACT_ATOMS: atom_id res chain seq x y z
N MET A 1 -11.79 9.31 47.83
CA MET A 1 -10.69 9.84 46.96
C MET A 1 -10.83 9.11 45.67
N PRO A 2 -10.59 9.74 44.52
CA PRO A 2 -10.53 8.99 43.28
C PRO A 2 -9.56 7.84 43.46
N ASP A 3 -9.88 6.68 42.85
CA ASP A 3 -9.13 5.41 43.05
C ASP A 3 -7.81 5.46 42.23
N PHE A 4 -6.85 6.28 42.70
CA PHE A 4 -5.50 6.35 42.19
C PHE A 4 -4.60 5.35 42.89
N VAL A 5 -3.79 4.61 42.14
CA VAL A 5 -2.74 3.73 42.64
C VAL A 5 -1.39 4.41 42.42
N PHE A 6 -0.58 4.45 43.49
CA PHE A 6 0.71 5.11 43.49
C PHE A 6 1.83 4.17 43.92
N SER A 7 3.02 4.37 43.37
CA SER A 7 4.25 3.71 43.81
C SER A 7 5.35 4.74 44.13
N ARG A 8 6.21 4.38 45.10
CA ARG A 8 7.38 5.20 45.47
C ARG A 8 8.57 4.89 44.58
N ARG A 9 9.22 5.94 44.14
CA ARG A 9 10.43 5.85 43.36
C ARG A 9 11.67 5.92 44.24
N ARG A 10 12.83 5.51 43.68
CA ARG A 10 14.11 5.50 44.40
C ARG A 10 14.61 6.89 44.81
N ASP A 11 14.20 7.93 44.10
CA ASP A 11 14.55 9.33 44.35
C ASP A 11 13.65 9.99 45.41
N GLY A 12 12.72 9.24 45.99
CA GLY A 12 11.80 9.72 47.01
C GLY A 12 10.54 10.38 46.44
N SER A 13 10.40 10.51 45.13
CA SER A 13 9.18 10.97 44.46
C SER A 13 8.16 9.83 44.30
N VAL A 14 6.98 10.17 43.81
CA VAL A 14 5.87 9.22 43.61
C VAL A 14 5.49 9.20 42.14
N GLN A 15 5.16 8.00 41.66
CA GLN A 15 4.54 7.79 40.34
C GLN A 15 3.07 7.41 40.56
N LEU A 16 2.18 7.96 39.75
CA LEU A 16 0.81 7.47 39.62
C LEU A 16 0.83 6.30 38.63
N ASP A 17 0.57 5.09 39.13
CA ASP A 17 0.68 3.86 38.32
C ASP A 17 -0.61 3.56 37.56
N SER A 18 -1.79 3.73 38.18
CA SER A 18 -3.07 3.50 37.54
C SER A 18 -4.19 4.33 38.17
N TYR A 19 -5.24 4.52 37.35
CA TYR A 19 -6.53 5.06 37.77
C TYR A 19 -7.62 4.00 37.59
N GLU A 20 -8.27 3.63 38.69
CA GLU A 20 -9.29 2.56 38.73
C GLU A 20 -10.72 3.13 38.96
N GLY A 21 -10.86 4.46 39.00
CA GLY A 21 -12.12 5.14 39.23
C GLY A 21 -12.93 5.36 37.92
N ASN A 22 -14.09 5.98 38.12
CA ASN A 22 -15.02 6.28 37.02
C ASN A 22 -15.42 7.77 36.93
N GLU A 23 -14.69 8.65 37.61
CA GLU A 23 -14.92 10.09 37.53
C GLU A 23 -14.48 10.65 36.16
N SER A 24 -15.32 11.44 35.53
CA SER A 24 -15.02 12.02 34.20
C SER A 24 -14.18 13.30 34.28
N ILE A 25 -14.12 13.97 35.43
CA ILE A 25 -13.37 15.20 35.63
C ILE A 25 -12.37 14.95 36.76
N LEU A 26 -11.08 15.00 36.40
CA LEU A 26 -10.03 14.62 37.34
C LEU A 26 -9.01 15.77 37.52
N LYS A 27 -8.64 15.96 38.79
CA LYS A 27 -7.47 16.71 39.16
C LYS A 27 -6.49 15.78 39.83
N ILE A 28 -5.38 15.46 39.16
CA ILE A 28 -4.34 14.60 39.74
C ILE A 28 -3.70 15.34 40.92
N PRO A 29 -3.52 14.69 42.07
CA PRO A 29 -2.92 15.32 43.25
C PRO A 29 -1.44 15.62 43.01
N ALA A 30 -0.96 16.77 43.47
CA ALA A 30 0.45 17.15 43.37
C ALA A 30 1.36 16.35 44.28
N GLU A 31 0.81 15.79 45.36
CA GLU A 31 1.52 15.03 46.37
C GLU A 31 0.69 13.83 46.84
N TYR A 32 1.39 12.77 47.18
CA TYR A 32 0.80 11.60 47.83
C TYR A 32 1.66 11.19 49.06
N GLU A 33 1.05 11.06 50.24
CA GLU A 33 1.73 10.80 51.51
C GLU A 33 2.93 11.74 51.79
N GLY A 34 2.80 13.03 51.46
CA GLY A 34 3.85 14.03 51.63
C GLY A 34 5.01 13.98 50.62
N HIS A 35 4.88 13.19 49.57
CA HIS A 35 5.86 13.07 48.48
C HIS A 35 5.29 13.62 47.15
N PRO A 36 6.08 14.38 46.34
CA PRO A 36 5.59 14.95 45.11
C PRO A 36 5.32 13.85 44.08
N VAL A 37 4.18 13.97 43.38
CA VAL A 37 3.84 13.13 42.22
C VAL A 37 4.58 13.72 41.01
N THR A 38 5.64 13.06 40.58
CA THR A 38 6.52 13.57 39.50
C THR A 38 6.35 12.88 38.16
N GLN A 39 5.67 11.72 38.15
CA GLN A 39 5.42 10.95 36.94
C GLN A 39 4.01 10.36 36.93
N ILE A 40 3.45 10.28 35.74
CA ILE A 40 2.28 9.44 35.43
C ILE A 40 2.79 8.24 34.68
N GLY A 41 2.50 7.05 35.17
CA GLY A 41 3.02 5.78 34.66
C GLY A 41 2.47 5.39 33.30
N ASP A 42 3.04 4.33 32.76
CA ASP A 42 2.59 3.75 31.50
C ASP A 42 1.18 3.17 31.67
N ASN A 43 0.32 3.40 30.68
CA ASN A 43 -1.09 2.95 30.67
C ASN A 43 -1.95 3.46 31.85
N ALA A 44 -1.51 4.45 32.63
CA ALA A 44 -2.16 4.83 33.90
C ALA A 44 -3.65 5.17 33.76
N PHE A 45 -4.10 5.69 32.63
CA PHE A 45 -5.50 6.01 32.31
C PHE A 45 -6.02 5.29 31.07
N SER A 46 -5.29 4.32 30.53
CA SER A 46 -5.66 3.65 29.30
C SER A 46 -7.10 3.10 29.35
N TRP A 47 -7.89 3.39 28.30
CA TRP A 47 -9.30 2.99 28.18
C TRP A 47 -10.25 3.55 29.26
N SER A 48 -9.84 4.59 29.99
CA SER A 48 -10.69 5.22 30.99
C SER A 48 -11.69 6.20 30.36
N GLY A 49 -12.86 6.35 30.98
CA GLY A 49 -13.89 7.33 30.57
C GLY A 49 -13.60 8.76 31.06
N VAL A 50 -12.34 9.12 31.28
CA VAL A 50 -11.96 10.48 31.70
C VAL A 50 -12.22 11.48 30.60
N ARG A 51 -12.83 12.63 30.96
CA ARG A 51 -13.20 13.69 30.00
C ARG A 51 -12.33 14.94 30.15
N ASP A 52 -12.08 15.36 31.38
CA ASP A 52 -11.27 16.54 31.68
C ASP A 52 -10.21 16.17 32.72
N VAL A 53 -8.94 16.40 32.39
CA VAL A 53 -7.81 16.04 33.26
C VAL A 53 -6.91 17.26 33.48
N VAL A 54 -6.62 17.57 34.75
CA VAL A 54 -5.63 18.56 35.14
C VAL A 54 -4.44 17.86 35.77
N ILE A 55 -3.28 17.99 35.13
CA ILE A 55 -2.01 17.44 35.59
C ILE A 55 -1.29 18.48 36.45
N PRO A 56 -0.82 18.16 37.66
CA PRO A 56 -0.19 19.13 38.56
C PRO A 56 1.22 19.53 38.11
N ALA A 57 1.66 20.71 38.51
CA ALA A 57 2.99 21.26 38.18
C ALA A 57 4.18 20.47 38.74
N SER A 58 3.95 19.48 39.60
CA SER A 58 5.00 18.57 40.08
C SER A 58 5.37 17.50 39.05
N VAL A 59 4.50 17.22 38.05
CA VAL A 59 4.73 16.18 37.04
C VAL A 59 5.73 16.66 36.00
N THR A 60 6.70 15.80 35.69
CA THR A 60 7.76 16.05 34.69
C THR A 60 7.72 15.06 33.53
N GLN A 61 7.01 13.93 33.70
CA GLN A 61 6.88 12.87 32.70
C GLN A 61 5.47 12.29 32.65
N ILE A 62 4.97 12.08 31.45
CA ILE A 62 3.78 11.32 31.11
C ILE A 62 4.27 10.04 30.43
N GLY A 63 3.85 8.88 30.93
CA GLY A 63 4.29 7.55 30.47
C GLY A 63 3.77 7.14 29.11
N GLU A 64 4.22 5.98 28.66
CA GLU A 64 3.79 5.33 27.43
C GLU A 64 2.31 4.94 27.50
N ALA A 65 1.56 5.13 26.42
CA ALA A 65 0.14 4.83 26.31
C ALA A 65 -0.72 5.35 27.50
N CYS A 66 -0.24 6.38 28.19
CA CYS A 66 -0.80 6.85 29.46
C CYS A 66 -2.31 7.14 29.39
N PHE A 67 -2.77 7.79 28.32
CA PHE A 67 -4.18 8.09 28.04
C PHE A 67 -4.66 7.39 26.75
N SER A 68 -4.06 6.26 26.40
CA SER A 68 -4.44 5.56 25.17
C SER A 68 -5.90 5.12 25.20
N TRP A 69 -6.63 5.40 24.10
CA TRP A 69 -8.04 5.05 23.94
C TRP A 69 -8.97 5.65 24.99
N CYS A 70 -8.59 6.79 25.59
CA CYS A 70 -9.52 7.61 26.37
C CYS A 70 -10.45 8.36 25.41
N GLU A 71 -11.43 7.65 24.83
CA GLU A 71 -12.28 8.18 23.76
C GLU A 71 -13.10 9.40 24.19
N ASP A 72 -13.44 9.51 25.47
CA ASP A 72 -14.21 10.63 26.05
C ASP A 72 -13.33 11.83 26.44
N LEU A 73 -12.00 11.75 26.33
CA LEU A 73 -11.09 12.84 26.72
C LEU A 73 -11.24 14.04 25.79
N VAL A 74 -11.83 15.11 26.32
CA VAL A 74 -12.07 16.37 25.56
C VAL A 74 -11.00 17.40 25.84
N ARG A 75 -10.50 17.47 27.08
CA ARG A 75 -9.55 18.48 27.54
C ARG A 75 -8.49 17.86 28.46
N ILE A 76 -7.26 18.29 28.25
CA ILE A 76 -6.15 17.99 29.15
C ILE A 76 -5.28 19.23 29.35
N GLU A 77 -4.95 19.54 30.62
CA GLU A 77 -4.00 20.58 30.98
C GLU A 77 -2.65 19.97 31.33
N ILE A 78 -1.67 20.11 30.43
CA ILE A 78 -0.30 19.62 30.60
C ILE A 78 0.56 20.76 31.14
N PRO A 79 1.18 20.62 32.33
CA PRO A 79 1.97 21.70 32.93
C PRO A 79 3.30 21.91 32.20
N GLU A 80 3.84 23.14 32.28
CA GLU A 80 5.11 23.53 31.64
C GLU A 80 6.34 22.80 32.24
N THR A 81 6.18 22.04 33.30
CA THR A 81 7.21 21.18 33.91
C THR A 81 7.45 19.88 33.18
N VAL A 82 6.49 19.41 32.38
CA VAL A 82 6.62 18.16 31.61
C VAL A 82 7.70 18.30 30.55
N ARG A 83 8.59 17.31 30.48
CA ARG A 83 9.71 17.21 29.54
C ARG A 83 9.59 16.00 28.59
N ILE A 84 8.85 14.98 29.01
CA ILE A 84 8.67 13.73 28.27
C ILE A 84 7.20 13.39 28.23
N ILE A 85 6.70 13.10 27.04
CA ILE A 85 5.41 12.48 26.76
C ILE A 85 5.73 11.19 26.00
N GLY A 86 5.30 10.05 26.54
CA GLY A 86 5.60 8.72 26.02
C GLY A 86 5.02 8.45 24.64
N GLU A 87 5.43 7.34 24.03
CA GLU A 87 4.84 6.82 22.81
C GLU A 87 3.39 6.44 23.08
N TRP A 88 2.50 6.58 22.08
CA TRP A 88 1.05 6.30 22.18
C TRP A 88 0.32 7.05 23.30
N ALA A 89 0.93 8.04 23.93
CA ALA A 89 0.39 8.65 25.16
C ALA A 89 -1.08 9.10 25.05
N PHE A 90 -1.52 9.52 23.85
CA PHE A 90 -2.89 9.97 23.55
C PHE A 90 -3.50 9.28 22.34
N ILE A 91 -2.95 8.10 21.95
CA ILE A 91 -3.51 7.36 20.81
C ILE A 91 -4.99 7.07 21.03
N GLY A 92 -5.83 7.29 20.03
CA GLY A 92 -7.25 6.98 20.09
C GLY A 92 -8.08 7.90 20.98
N CYS A 93 -7.55 9.04 21.47
CA CYS A 93 -8.32 10.06 22.17
C CYS A 93 -9.26 10.80 21.20
N SER A 94 -10.28 10.12 20.69
CA SER A 94 -11.11 10.57 19.58
C SER A 94 -11.92 11.86 19.83
N SER A 95 -12.19 12.21 21.10
CA SER A 95 -12.88 13.44 21.49
C SER A 95 -11.96 14.62 21.81
N LEU A 96 -10.63 14.42 21.83
CA LEU A 96 -9.65 15.46 22.17
C LEU A 96 -9.62 16.55 21.08
N LYS A 97 -9.95 17.81 21.46
CA LYS A 97 -10.10 18.90 20.48
C LYS A 97 -8.85 19.74 20.29
N SER A 98 -8.12 19.98 21.36
CA SER A 98 -6.91 20.79 21.34
C SER A 98 -5.93 20.40 22.42
N VAL A 99 -4.65 20.59 22.14
CA VAL A 99 -3.56 20.37 23.10
C VAL A 99 -2.55 21.50 23.00
N LYS A 100 -2.15 22.02 24.15
CA LYS A 100 -0.98 22.89 24.28
C LYS A 100 0.18 22.06 24.84
N LEU A 101 1.24 21.92 24.09
CA LEU A 101 2.43 21.17 24.51
C LEU A 101 3.40 22.08 25.32
N PRO A 102 4.06 21.53 26.36
CA PRO A 102 4.92 22.30 27.25
C PRO A 102 6.21 22.77 26.55
N MET A 103 6.67 23.97 26.90
CA MET A 103 7.84 24.64 26.28
C MET A 103 9.16 23.88 26.43
N GLY A 104 9.23 22.86 27.29
CA GLY A 104 10.42 22.03 27.49
C GLY A 104 10.48 20.76 26.63
N LEU A 105 9.39 20.42 25.94
CA LEU A 105 9.29 19.20 25.14
C LEU A 105 10.23 19.25 23.94
N LYS A 106 11.04 18.21 23.72
CA LYS A 106 12.02 18.12 22.62
C LYS A 106 11.55 17.26 21.45
N LYS A 107 10.63 16.33 21.71
CA LYS A 107 10.14 15.36 20.74
C LYS A 107 8.65 15.10 20.97
N ILE A 108 7.89 14.97 19.89
CA ILE A 108 6.60 14.33 19.87
C ILE A 108 6.88 12.89 19.43
N ASN A 109 6.61 11.93 20.31
CA ASN A 109 7.03 10.55 20.12
C ASN A 109 6.14 9.78 19.12
N TYR A 110 6.46 8.50 18.91
CA TYR A 110 5.74 7.60 18.02
C TYR A 110 4.26 7.55 18.40
N SER A 111 3.38 7.72 17.41
CA SER A 111 1.90 7.64 17.54
C SER A 111 1.30 8.44 18.70
N THR A 112 1.97 9.50 19.18
CA THR A 112 1.54 10.24 20.39
C THR A 112 0.08 10.70 20.29
N PHE A 113 -0.38 11.19 19.14
CA PHE A 113 -1.76 11.67 18.89
C PHE A 113 -2.44 10.90 17.76
N GLN A 114 -1.97 9.71 17.42
CA GLN A 114 -2.60 8.91 16.38
C GLN A 114 -4.07 8.68 16.68
N SER A 115 -4.93 8.76 15.65
CA SER A 115 -6.39 8.57 15.74
C SER A 115 -7.10 9.53 16.73
N CYS A 116 -6.51 10.69 17.02
CA CYS A 116 -7.19 11.80 17.69
C CYS A 116 -8.11 12.51 16.68
N THR A 117 -9.21 11.86 16.28
CA THR A 117 -10.02 12.27 15.12
C THR A 117 -10.69 13.63 15.25
N SER A 118 -10.94 14.13 16.49
CA SER A 118 -11.50 15.47 16.76
C SER A 118 -10.43 16.55 16.97
N LEU A 119 -9.14 16.20 16.94
CA LEU A 119 -8.07 17.16 17.22
C LEU A 119 -7.99 18.18 16.09
N CYS A 120 -8.32 19.43 16.40
CA CYS A 120 -8.35 20.52 15.40
C CYS A 120 -7.22 21.54 15.56
N SER A 121 -6.53 21.58 16.72
CA SER A 121 -5.37 22.45 16.95
C SER A 121 -4.39 21.86 17.93
N VAL A 122 -3.10 22.05 17.64
CA VAL A 122 -1.99 21.71 18.53
C VAL A 122 -1.01 22.87 18.57
N GLU A 123 -0.69 23.35 19.77
CA GLU A 123 0.38 24.33 19.94
C GLU A 123 1.71 23.60 20.18
N ILE A 124 2.55 23.55 19.14
CA ILE A 124 3.89 22.92 19.20
C ILE A 124 4.90 23.98 19.63
N PRO A 125 5.61 23.79 20.74
CA PRO A 125 6.56 24.80 21.22
C PRO A 125 7.87 24.82 20.40
N GLY A 126 8.55 25.98 20.39
CA GLY A 126 9.84 26.18 19.70
C GLY A 126 11.00 25.35 20.26
N SER A 127 10.77 24.47 21.20
CA SER A 127 11.75 23.52 21.71
C SER A 127 11.73 22.16 20.99
N VAL A 128 10.63 21.83 20.28
CA VAL A 128 10.46 20.55 19.58
C VAL A 128 11.38 20.52 18.36
N ARG A 129 12.13 19.44 18.24
CA ARG A 129 13.06 19.18 17.13
C ARG A 129 12.62 18.02 16.25
N GLN A 130 11.85 17.09 16.80
CA GLN A 130 11.45 15.86 16.12
C GLN A 130 9.96 15.59 16.28
N ILE A 131 9.32 15.24 15.17
CA ILE A 131 7.98 14.69 15.13
C ILE A 131 8.16 13.22 14.77
N GLY A 132 7.77 12.32 15.66
CA GLY A 132 7.93 10.87 15.52
C GLY A 132 7.04 10.28 14.42
N PRO A 133 7.31 9.02 14.05
CA PRO A 133 6.44 8.32 13.12
C PRO A 133 5.00 8.27 13.63
N GLU A 134 4.02 8.37 12.72
CA GLU A 134 2.58 8.32 13.00
C GLU A 134 2.07 9.32 14.06
N ALA A 135 2.89 10.31 14.46
CA ALA A 135 2.61 11.18 15.61
C ALA A 135 1.23 11.86 15.55
N PHE A 136 0.74 12.22 14.37
CA PHE A 136 -0.58 12.81 14.11
C PHE A 136 -1.39 12.02 13.06
N SER A 137 -1.01 10.78 12.78
CA SER A 137 -1.75 9.95 11.81
C SER A 137 -3.23 9.86 12.21
N GLU A 138 -4.13 9.95 11.22
CA GLU A 138 -5.59 9.94 11.41
C GLU A 138 -6.17 11.07 12.29
N CYS A 139 -5.46 12.18 12.43
CA CYS A 139 -6.03 13.40 13.01
C CYS A 139 -6.94 14.10 11.99
N LYS A 140 -8.10 13.50 11.72
CA LYS A 140 -9.00 13.85 10.61
C LYS A 140 -9.55 15.28 10.66
N SER A 141 -9.60 15.90 11.84
CA SER A 141 -10.10 17.28 12.04
C SER A 141 -9.01 18.34 12.05
N LEU A 142 -7.72 17.96 11.97
CA LEU A 142 -6.59 18.89 12.01
C LEU A 142 -6.51 19.67 10.70
N ARG A 143 -6.88 20.96 10.73
CA ARG A 143 -6.98 21.80 9.52
C ARG A 143 -5.68 22.50 9.15
N SER A 144 -4.95 22.92 10.15
CA SER A 144 -3.64 23.56 10.01
C SER A 144 -2.77 23.22 11.21
N LEU A 145 -1.49 23.13 10.98
CA LEU A 145 -0.49 22.93 12.02
C LEU A 145 0.71 23.81 11.71
N HIS A 146 1.15 24.58 12.68
CA HIS A 146 2.37 25.37 12.54
C HIS A 146 3.54 24.61 13.16
N LEU A 147 4.50 24.23 12.33
CA LEU A 147 5.77 23.62 12.76
C LEU A 147 6.77 24.71 13.12
N PRO A 148 7.33 24.72 14.34
CA PRO A 148 8.33 25.70 14.72
C PRO A 148 9.64 25.51 13.95
N ASP A 149 10.42 26.59 13.80
CA ASP A 149 11.70 26.58 13.07
C ASP A 149 12.74 25.60 13.62
N SER A 150 12.55 25.13 14.85
CA SER A 150 13.42 24.14 15.48
C SER A 150 13.27 22.71 14.98
N VAL A 151 12.19 22.39 14.23
CA VAL A 151 11.93 21.03 13.75
C VAL A 151 12.91 20.66 12.66
N THR A 152 13.63 19.56 12.89
CA THR A 152 14.66 19.02 11.97
C THR A 152 14.26 17.73 11.30
N SER A 153 13.32 16.97 11.89
CA SER A 153 12.87 15.70 11.33
C SER A 153 11.38 15.44 11.56
N ILE A 154 10.74 14.82 10.58
CA ILE A 154 9.37 14.31 10.59
C ILE A 154 9.43 12.85 10.18
N GLY A 155 8.90 11.97 11.02
CA GLY A 155 8.94 10.51 10.81
C GLY A 155 7.89 10.00 9.82
N ASP A 156 7.97 8.70 9.52
CA ASP A 156 7.08 8.03 8.59
C ASP A 156 5.61 8.17 9.00
N ASN A 157 4.72 8.38 8.03
CA ASN A 157 3.26 8.51 8.24
C ASN A 157 2.85 9.58 9.28
N ALA A 158 3.72 10.54 9.62
CA ALA A 158 3.48 11.45 10.74
C ALA A 158 2.16 12.22 10.64
N PHE A 159 1.69 12.53 9.43
CA PHE A 159 0.42 13.20 9.14
C PHE A 159 -0.49 12.37 8.25
N ALA A 160 -0.26 11.07 8.11
CA ALA A 160 -1.09 10.23 7.24
C ALA A 160 -2.57 10.31 7.63
N SER A 161 -3.45 10.41 6.64
CA SER A 161 -4.92 10.52 6.83
C SER A 161 -5.36 11.71 7.70
N CYS A 162 -4.61 12.82 7.66
CA CYS A 162 -5.07 14.10 8.18
C CYS A 162 -5.99 14.76 7.15
N ASP A 163 -7.23 14.26 7.03
CA ASP A 163 -8.17 14.58 5.95
C ASP A 163 -8.45 16.08 5.78
N ALA A 164 -8.51 16.83 6.89
CA ALA A 164 -8.80 18.27 6.89
C ALA A 164 -7.58 19.16 6.73
N LEU A 165 -6.35 18.61 6.79
CA LEU A 165 -5.10 19.39 6.71
C LEU A 165 -4.99 20.02 5.33
N SER A 166 -5.10 21.35 5.24
CA SER A 166 -5.14 22.06 3.94
C SER A 166 -3.81 22.72 3.57
N GLU A 167 -3.02 23.06 4.57
CA GLU A 167 -1.71 23.70 4.42
C GLU A 167 -0.77 23.31 5.57
N LEU A 168 0.52 23.26 5.32
CA LEU A 168 1.56 22.99 6.31
C LEU A 168 2.80 23.79 5.97
N ASN A 169 3.40 24.46 6.97
CA ASN A 169 4.72 25.04 6.79
C ASN A 169 5.83 23.99 6.93
N LEU A 170 6.85 24.10 6.09
CA LEU A 170 8.07 23.29 6.21
C LEU A 170 9.23 24.22 6.62
N PRO A 171 9.68 24.15 7.88
CA PRO A 171 10.71 25.07 8.39
C PRO A 171 12.09 24.81 7.77
N ASP A 172 12.90 25.86 7.59
CA ASP A 172 14.21 25.79 6.92
C ASP A 172 15.22 24.83 7.59
N GLN A 173 14.99 24.46 8.85
CA GLN A 173 15.83 23.49 9.58
C GLN A 173 15.41 22.04 9.31
N LEU A 174 14.27 21.80 8.63
CA LEU A 174 13.82 20.44 8.31
C LEU A 174 14.75 19.80 7.28
N ILE A 175 15.42 18.73 7.67
CA ILE A 175 16.36 17.99 6.81
C ILE A 175 15.92 16.56 6.54
N GLU A 176 15.08 15.97 7.39
CA GLU A 176 14.60 14.59 7.29
C GLU A 176 13.07 14.58 7.20
N LEU A 177 12.56 13.95 6.16
CA LEU A 177 11.15 13.69 5.95
C LEU A 177 10.99 12.19 5.64
N GLY A 178 10.23 11.50 6.47
CA GLY A 178 9.96 10.07 6.34
C GLY A 178 9.13 9.71 5.12
N SER A 179 8.81 8.43 5.00
CA SER A 179 7.93 7.91 3.96
C SER A 179 6.47 8.18 4.30
N ASP A 180 5.64 8.36 3.27
CA ASP A 180 4.16 8.44 3.36
C ASP A 180 3.62 9.47 4.35
N VAL A 181 4.45 10.50 4.66
CA VAL A 181 4.13 11.53 5.67
C VAL A 181 2.77 12.17 5.43
N PHE A 182 2.39 12.37 4.16
CA PHE A 182 1.14 13.04 3.74
C PHE A 182 0.16 12.10 3.03
N SER A 183 0.35 10.78 3.14
CA SER A 183 -0.57 9.81 2.55
C SER A 183 -1.98 10.04 3.07
N GLY A 184 -2.99 10.07 2.18
CA GLY A 184 -4.38 10.31 2.56
C GLY A 184 -4.74 11.75 3.00
N CYS A 185 -3.81 12.73 2.98
CA CYS A 185 -4.12 14.14 3.26
C CYS A 185 -4.93 14.79 2.13
N VAL A 186 -6.19 14.42 1.98
CA VAL A 186 -7.03 14.77 0.82
C VAL A 186 -7.31 16.27 0.63
N SER A 187 -7.17 17.07 1.67
CA SER A 187 -7.33 18.54 1.62
C SER A 187 -6.02 19.29 1.40
N LEU A 188 -4.86 18.63 1.52
CA LEU A 188 -3.55 19.30 1.46
C LEU A 188 -3.30 19.84 0.05
N SER A 189 -3.22 21.16 -0.05
CA SER A 189 -3.13 21.87 -1.34
C SER A 189 -1.84 22.68 -1.50
N ALA A 190 -1.21 23.05 -0.40
CA ALA A 190 -0.01 23.89 -0.43
C ALA A 190 0.90 23.61 0.76
N PHE A 191 2.19 23.85 0.53
CA PHE A 191 3.20 23.96 1.57
C PHE A 191 3.67 25.40 1.65
N ASP A 192 3.76 25.92 2.87
CA ASP A 192 4.48 27.19 3.11
C ASP A 192 5.96 26.83 3.30
N ILE A 193 6.73 27.05 2.25
CA ILE A 193 8.15 26.69 2.17
C ILE A 193 8.96 27.85 1.59
N SER A 194 10.08 28.18 2.24
CA SER A 194 11.01 29.19 1.76
C SER A 194 11.61 28.80 0.39
N GLU A 195 11.70 29.76 -0.54
CA GLU A 195 12.41 29.55 -1.81
C GLU A 195 13.88 29.11 -1.61
N LYS A 196 14.47 29.48 -0.47
CA LYS A 196 15.85 29.17 -0.10
C LYS A 196 15.99 27.93 0.78
N HIS A 197 14.88 27.20 1.03
CA HIS A 197 14.93 25.98 1.84
C HIS A 197 16.03 25.04 1.34
N PRO A 198 16.96 24.57 2.21
CA PRO A 198 18.16 23.87 1.76
C PRO A 198 17.88 22.50 1.12
N VAL A 199 16.81 21.81 1.55
CA VAL A 199 16.52 20.42 1.19
C VAL A 199 15.33 20.32 0.24
N PHE A 200 14.25 21.04 0.52
CA PHE A 200 12.99 20.89 -0.22
C PHE A 200 12.69 22.08 -1.13
N THR A 201 11.82 21.88 -2.08
CA THR A 201 11.24 22.94 -2.90
C THR A 201 9.84 22.54 -3.32
N GLN A 202 8.98 23.52 -3.53
CA GLN A 202 7.70 23.33 -4.17
C GLN A 202 7.77 23.84 -5.60
N LYS A 203 7.33 23.03 -6.57
CA LYS A 203 7.25 23.43 -7.97
C LYS A 203 5.95 22.90 -8.58
N ASP A 204 5.17 23.83 -9.15
CA ASP A 204 3.87 23.49 -9.76
C ASP A 204 2.98 22.66 -8.82
N GLY A 205 2.98 23.01 -7.52
CA GLY A 205 2.25 22.31 -6.45
C GLY A 205 2.99 21.12 -5.83
N ALA A 206 3.88 20.44 -6.54
CA ALA A 206 4.57 19.27 -6.04
C ALA A 206 5.68 19.60 -5.04
N LEU A 207 5.80 18.82 -3.98
CA LEU A 207 6.94 18.84 -3.06
C LEU A 207 8.07 17.97 -3.61
N ILE A 208 9.27 18.55 -3.71
CA ILE A 208 10.44 17.89 -4.31
C ILE A 208 11.64 17.99 -3.38
N HIS A 209 12.33 16.88 -3.13
CA HIS A 209 13.64 16.85 -2.49
C HIS A 209 14.72 17.25 -3.48
N ARG A 210 15.40 18.37 -3.27
CA ARG A 210 16.32 19.00 -4.23
C ARG A 210 17.50 18.09 -4.63
N LYS A 211 18.21 17.56 -3.63
CA LYS A 211 19.43 16.75 -3.83
C LYS A 211 19.12 15.38 -4.44
N GLU A 212 18.08 14.73 -3.96
CA GLU A 212 17.65 13.40 -4.43
C GLU A 212 16.89 13.49 -5.75
N ARG A 213 16.49 14.70 -6.18
CA ARG A 213 15.65 14.89 -7.36
C ARG A 213 14.38 14.05 -7.32
N ARG A 214 13.82 13.93 -6.12
CA ARG A 214 12.70 13.05 -5.80
C ARG A 214 11.43 13.86 -5.62
N LEU A 215 10.39 13.59 -6.41
CA LEU A 215 9.07 14.15 -6.21
C LEU A 215 8.38 13.34 -5.11
N ILE A 216 8.15 13.99 -3.95
CA ILE A 216 7.67 13.33 -2.73
C ILE A 216 6.15 13.29 -2.69
N PHE A 217 5.50 14.38 -3.08
CA PHE A 217 4.06 14.52 -2.92
C PHE A 217 3.48 15.48 -3.94
N PHE A 218 2.33 15.13 -4.49
CA PHE A 218 1.51 15.99 -5.34
C PHE A 218 0.13 16.21 -4.69
N PRO A 219 -0.35 17.47 -4.54
CA PRO A 219 -1.58 17.78 -3.83
C PRO A 219 -2.84 17.15 -4.44
N PHE A 220 -3.82 16.81 -3.57
CA PHE A 220 -5.10 16.22 -3.99
C PHE A 220 -6.03 17.23 -4.67
N ASN A 221 -6.04 18.47 -4.19
CA ASN A 221 -7.05 19.46 -4.57
C ASN A 221 -6.61 20.35 -5.74
N THR A 222 -5.93 19.76 -6.72
CA THR A 222 -5.64 20.48 -7.96
C THR A 222 -6.85 20.35 -8.90
N ARG A 223 -7.33 21.48 -9.44
CA ARG A 223 -8.35 21.51 -10.49
C ARG A 223 -7.81 21.07 -11.84
N GLU A 224 -6.51 20.93 -11.95
CA GLU A 224 -5.82 20.55 -13.16
C GLU A 224 -5.99 19.05 -13.42
N ARG A 225 -6.45 18.77 -14.63
CA ARG A 225 -6.63 17.39 -15.11
C ARG A 225 -5.37 16.84 -15.74
N THR A 226 -4.39 17.70 -16.03
CA THR A 226 -3.12 17.36 -16.62
C THR A 226 -2.00 17.92 -15.79
N TYR A 227 -0.96 17.11 -15.55
CA TYR A 227 0.23 17.56 -14.86
C TYR A 227 1.50 17.17 -15.60
N ARG A 228 2.43 18.12 -15.68
CA ARG A 228 3.78 17.86 -16.19
C ARG A 228 4.75 17.82 -15.01
N ILE A 229 5.37 16.65 -14.80
CA ILE A 229 6.44 16.52 -13.80
C ILE A 229 7.61 17.44 -14.22
N PRO A 230 8.15 18.23 -13.30
CA PRO A 230 9.24 19.14 -13.59
C PRO A 230 10.49 18.42 -14.13
N ASP A 231 11.11 19.02 -15.16
CA ASP A 231 12.39 18.54 -15.65
C ASP A 231 13.43 18.52 -14.53
N GLY A 232 14.24 17.46 -14.48
CA GLY A 232 15.25 17.23 -13.44
C GLY A 232 14.80 16.29 -12.31
N VAL A 233 13.50 15.97 -12.20
CA VAL A 233 13.02 14.90 -11.32
C VAL A 233 13.54 13.56 -11.84
N GLN A 234 14.13 12.74 -10.97
CA GLN A 234 14.65 11.41 -11.29
C GLN A 234 13.83 10.29 -10.65
N VAL A 235 13.21 10.57 -9.53
CA VAL A 235 12.44 9.58 -8.77
C VAL A 235 11.04 10.14 -8.51
N ILE A 236 10.01 9.35 -8.82
CA ILE A 236 8.64 9.57 -8.36
C ILE A 236 8.49 8.70 -7.12
N ALA A 237 8.30 9.32 -5.96
CA ALA A 237 8.26 8.65 -4.67
C ALA A 237 7.05 7.74 -4.50
N GLU A 238 7.13 6.85 -3.51
CA GLU A 238 6.00 6.04 -3.07
C GLU A 238 4.79 6.93 -2.77
N GLU A 239 3.62 6.53 -3.24
CA GLU A 239 2.33 7.21 -3.08
C GLU A 239 2.27 8.69 -3.55
N ALA A 240 3.30 9.20 -4.25
CA ALA A 240 3.39 10.62 -4.60
C ALA A 240 2.15 11.17 -5.32
N PHE A 241 1.48 10.37 -6.14
CA PHE A 241 0.23 10.69 -6.84
C PHE A 241 -0.94 9.79 -6.41
N ALA A 242 -0.84 9.03 -5.32
CA ALA A 242 -1.88 8.09 -4.94
C ALA A 242 -3.25 8.78 -4.79
N ASN A 243 -4.30 8.13 -5.31
CA ASN A 243 -5.70 8.60 -5.26
C ASN A 243 -5.97 9.98 -5.91
N ARG A 244 -5.16 10.42 -6.86
CA ARG A 244 -5.41 11.65 -7.64
C ARG A 244 -6.46 11.38 -8.72
N VAL A 245 -7.71 11.22 -8.29
CA VAL A 245 -8.83 10.82 -9.16
C VAL A 245 -9.19 11.85 -10.23
N SER A 246 -8.81 13.11 -10.08
CA SER A 246 -9.01 14.18 -11.06
C SER A 246 -7.95 14.21 -12.16
N LEU A 247 -6.79 13.54 -11.96
CA LEU A 247 -5.67 13.55 -12.88
C LEU A 247 -5.98 12.64 -14.09
N ASN A 248 -6.16 13.24 -15.27
CA ASN A 248 -6.48 12.51 -16.51
C ASN A 248 -5.25 12.22 -17.36
N GLU A 249 -4.24 13.09 -17.31
CA GLU A 249 -3.01 13.00 -18.09
C GLU A 249 -1.82 13.38 -17.22
N ILE A 250 -0.74 12.62 -17.32
CA ILE A 250 0.54 12.96 -16.71
C ILE A 250 1.65 12.90 -17.75
N ARG A 251 2.53 13.92 -17.76
CA ARG A 251 3.72 13.96 -18.60
C ARG A 251 4.95 13.75 -17.74
N ILE A 252 5.62 12.64 -18.00
CA ILE A 252 6.81 12.19 -17.29
C ILE A 252 8.05 12.52 -18.15
N PRO A 253 8.98 13.36 -17.67
CA PRO A 253 10.15 13.75 -18.45
C PRO A 253 11.19 12.63 -18.53
N ASP A 254 12.07 12.71 -19.55
CA ASP A 254 13.17 11.75 -19.78
C ASP A 254 14.25 11.75 -18.67
N THR A 255 14.12 12.60 -17.67
CA THR A 255 14.99 12.58 -16.49
C THR A 255 14.57 11.56 -15.45
N VAL A 256 13.31 11.07 -15.50
CA VAL A 256 12.80 10.09 -14.54
C VAL A 256 13.37 8.71 -14.85
N THR A 257 13.95 8.09 -13.83
CA THR A 257 14.55 6.74 -13.90
C THR A 257 13.83 5.71 -13.06
N THR A 258 13.10 6.17 -12.03
CA THR A 258 12.43 5.30 -11.06
C THR A 258 11.04 5.82 -10.72
N ILE A 259 10.07 4.92 -10.77
CA ILE A 259 8.73 5.10 -10.23
C ILE A 259 8.64 4.11 -9.07
N GLU A 260 8.40 4.61 -7.85
CA GLU A 260 8.35 3.75 -6.67
C GLU A 260 6.97 3.11 -6.48
N ALA A 261 6.86 2.28 -5.42
CA ALA A 261 5.64 1.54 -5.14
C ALA A 261 4.43 2.48 -5.00
N LYS A 262 3.27 2.05 -5.51
CA LYS A 262 2.00 2.79 -5.41
C LYS A 262 2.03 4.25 -5.90
N ALA A 263 3.06 4.68 -6.63
CA ALA A 263 3.23 6.08 -7.02
C ALA A 263 1.97 6.70 -7.66
N PHE A 264 1.20 5.95 -8.42
CA PHE A 264 -0.08 6.33 -9.04
C PHE A 264 -1.25 5.46 -8.59
N TYR A 265 -1.15 4.83 -7.42
CA TYR A 265 -2.22 3.99 -6.87
C TYR A 265 -3.56 4.72 -6.86
N GLY A 266 -4.62 4.10 -7.37
CA GLY A 266 -5.97 4.67 -7.35
C GLY A 266 -6.16 5.95 -8.18
N CYS A 267 -5.26 6.27 -9.12
CA CYS A 267 -5.42 7.39 -10.06
C CYS A 267 -6.49 7.06 -11.11
N ARG A 268 -7.74 6.97 -10.67
CA ARG A 268 -8.88 6.54 -11.50
C ARG A 268 -9.18 7.47 -12.67
N GLY A 269 -8.68 8.70 -12.66
CA GLY A 269 -8.83 9.65 -13.77
C GLY A 269 -7.90 9.40 -14.94
N LEU A 270 -6.74 8.75 -14.72
CA LEU A 270 -5.74 8.52 -15.77
C LEU A 270 -6.30 7.64 -16.89
N LYS A 271 -6.14 8.13 -18.13
CA LYS A 271 -6.60 7.43 -19.32
C LYS A 271 -5.45 6.81 -20.12
N GLU A 272 -4.35 7.52 -20.20
CA GLU A 272 -3.16 7.08 -20.92
C GLU A 272 -1.91 7.49 -20.15
N VAL A 273 -0.90 6.61 -20.14
CA VAL A 273 0.40 6.88 -19.56
C VAL A 273 1.49 6.46 -20.54
N SER A 274 2.38 7.39 -20.85
CA SER A 274 3.58 7.12 -21.65
C SER A 274 4.80 7.25 -20.76
N LEU A 275 5.45 6.13 -20.47
CA LEU A 275 6.67 6.09 -19.68
C LEU A 275 7.87 6.28 -20.61
N PRO A 276 8.80 7.21 -20.27
CA PRO A 276 9.99 7.44 -21.08
C PRO A 276 10.98 6.26 -20.96
N ASP A 277 11.80 6.08 -21.99
CA ASP A 277 12.78 4.99 -22.03
C ASP A 277 13.94 5.14 -21.01
N SER A 278 13.98 6.25 -20.28
CA SER A 278 14.87 6.45 -19.12
C SER A 278 14.43 5.66 -17.90
N VAL A 279 13.15 5.33 -17.76
CA VAL A 279 12.64 4.56 -16.62
C VAL A 279 13.18 3.13 -16.67
N ARG A 280 13.78 2.70 -15.55
CA ARG A 280 14.36 1.36 -15.38
C ARG A 280 13.59 0.50 -14.40
N ARG A 281 12.83 1.14 -13.51
CA ARG A 281 12.07 0.46 -12.46
C ARG A 281 10.70 1.11 -12.28
N ILE A 282 9.69 0.25 -12.22
CA ILE A 282 8.32 0.58 -11.84
C ILE A 282 8.00 -0.28 -10.63
N GLY A 283 7.74 0.35 -9.49
CA GLY A 283 7.51 -0.36 -8.22
C GLY A 283 6.17 -1.09 -8.16
N SER A 284 6.04 -1.96 -7.18
CA SER A 284 4.83 -2.74 -6.94
C SER A 284 3.61 -1.84 -6.79
N SER A 285 2.47 -2.26 -7.37
CA SER A 285 1.20 -1.54 -7.31
C SER A 285 1.26 -0.10 -7.86
N ALA A 286 2.26 0.26 -8.66
CA ALA A 286 2.47 1.64 -9.10
C ALA A 286 1.24 2.24 -9.81
N PHE A 287 0.49 1.46 -10.57
CA PHE A 287 -0.75 1.86 -11.26
C PHE A 287 -1.96 1.04 -10.80
N HIS A 288 -1.90 0.42 -9.63
CA HIS A 288 -3.00 -0.36 -9.07
C HIS A 288 -4.28 0.47 -9.02
N SER A 289 -5.42 -0.10 -9.44
CA SER A 289 -6.74 0.56 -9.45
C SER A 289 -6.82 1.86 -10.28
N CYS A 290 -5.97 2.03 -11.29
CA CYS A 290 -6.16 3.05 -12.32
C CYS A 290 -7.28 2.59 -13.28
N SER A 291 -8.52 2.53 -12.79
CA SER A 291 -9.64 1.83 -13.44
C SER A 291 -10.05 2.37 -14.81
N ASN A 292 -9.72 3.64 -15.14
CA ASN A 292 -9.99 4.23 -16.46
C ASN A 292 -8.76 4.27 -17.39
N LEU A 293 -7.64 3.62 -16.99
CA LEU A 293 -6.45 3.55 -17.79
C LEU A 293 -6.70 2.64 -19.00
N LEU A 294 -6.64 3.22 -20.21
CA LEU A 294 -6.92 2.53 -21.46
C LEU A 294 -5.64 1.96 -22.08
N ARG A 295 -4.54 2.70 -22.00
CA ARG A 295 -3.27 2.38 -22.67
C ARG A 295 -2.07 2.79 -21.83
N VAL A 296 -1.05 1.94 -21.88
CA VAL A 296 0.27 2.22 -21.26
C VAL A 296 1.36 1.93 -22.27
N ARG A 297 2.25 2.92 -22.49
CA ARG A 297 3.53 2.68 -23.15
C ARG A 297 4.59 2.42 -22.10
N LEU A 298 5.15 1.21 -22.09
CA LEU A 298 6.23 0.80 -21.22
C LEU A 298 7.62 1.20 -21.80
N PRO A 299 8.62 1.45 -20.93
CA PRO A 299 9.98 1.77 -21.38
C PRO A 299 10.67 0.54 -21.97
N SER A 300 11.43 0.71 -23.04
CA SER A 300 12.07 -0.38 -23.81
C SER A 300 13.11 -1.19 -23.02
N GLY A 301 13.61 -0.70 -21.89
CA GLY A 301 14.59 -1.38 -21.04
C GLY A 301 14.03 -2.02 -19.78
N LEU A 302 12.70 -2.15 -19.67
CA LEU A 302 12.07 -2.74 -18.47
C LEU A 302 12.27 -4.27 -18.45
N MET A 303 12.82 -4.80 -17.34
CA MET A 303 13.14 -6.23 -17.21
C MET A 303 12.02 -7.04 -16.56
N ALA A 304 11.22 -6.42 -15.71
CA ALA A 304 10.15 -7.09 -15.00
C ALA A 304 8.95 -6.16 -14.80
N LEU A 305 7.75 -6.75 -14.78
CA LEU A 305 6.55 -6.14 -14.25
C LEU A 305 6.41 -6.59 -12.80
N GLU A 306 6.41 -5.64 -11.89
CA GLU A 306 6.37 -5.90 -10.45
C GLU A 306 4.97 -6.30 -9.97
N TYR A 307 4.89 -6.82 -8.73
CA TYR A 307 3.66 -7.27 -8.08
C TYR A 307 2.52 -6.23 -8.22
N SER A 308 1.36 -6.67 -8.70
CA SER A 308 0.12 -5.88 -8.82
C SER A 308 0.28 -4.55 -9.57
N VAL A 309 1.27 -4.39 -10.44
CA VAL A 309 1.58 -3.08 -11.06
C VAL A 309 0.40 -2.47 -11.79
N PHE A 310 -0.45 -3.26 -12.47
CA PHE A 310 -1.68 -2.85 -13.14
C PHE A 310 -2.94 -3.56 -12.58
N TYR A 311 -2.87 -4.04 -11.35
CA TYR A 311 -4.01 -4.71 -10.71
C TYR A 311 -5.27 -3.83 -10.78
N ALA A 312 -6.40 -4.40 -11.16
CA ALA A 312 -7.70 -3.73 -11.30
C ALA A 312 -7.70 -2.50 -12.21
N CYS A 313 -6.82 -2.43 -13.21
CA CYS A 313 -6.92 -1.50 -14.34
C CYS A 313 -7.99 -2.00 -15.31
N SER A 314 -9.26 -1.97 -14.87
CA SER A 314 -10.37 -2.67 -15.52
C SER A 314 -10.67 -2.22 -16.95
N SER A 315 -10.28 -1.01 -17.33
CA SER A 315 -10.45 -0.47 -18.70
C SER A 315 -9.21 -0.63 -19.59
N LEU A 316 -8.13 -1.28 -19.11
CA LEU A 316 -6.90 -1.44 -19.88
C LEU A 316 -7.16 -2.36 -21.08
N GLU A 317 -7.13 -1.78 -22.30
CA GLU A 317 -7.46 -2.47 -23.54
C GLU A 317 -6.26 -3.21 -24.13
N SER A 318 -5.08 -2.59 -24.04
CA SER A 318 -3.86 -3.15 -24.60
C SER A 318 -2.60 -2.66 -23.91
N VAL A 319 -1.60 -3.52 -23.82
CA VAL A 319 -0.24 -3.21 -23.35
C VAL A 319 0.77 -3.83 -24.29
N THR A 320 1.72 -3.04 -24.75
CA THR A 320 2.87 -3.56 -25.49
C THR A 320 4.01 -3.82 -24.52
N LEU A 321 4.36 -5.07 -24.33
CA LEU A 321 5.51 -5.47 -23.53
C LEU A 321 6.80 -5.30 -24.34
N PRO A 322 7.86 -4.70 -23.79
CA PRO A 322 9.14 -4.63 -24.46
C PRO A 322 9.86 -6.00 -24.46
N ASP A 323 10.70 -6.26 -25.46
CA ASP A 323 11.45 -7.51 -25.63
C ASP A 323 12.41 -7.81 -24.44
N SER A 324 12.68 -6.82 -23.62
CA SER A 324 13.54 -6.96 -22.43
C SER A 324 12.85 -7.63 -21.26
N VAL A 325 11.51 -7.71 -21.21
CA VAL A 325 10.77 -8.30 -20.09
C VAL A 325 11.03 -9.80 -19.99
N ARG A 326 11.35 -10.24 -18.79
CA ARG A 326 11.62 -11.64 -18.43
C ARG A 326 10.63 -12.20 -17.42
N ILE A 327 10.05 -11.33 -16.60
CA ILE A 327 9.19 -11.70 -15.48
C ILE A 327 7.94 -10.83 -15.47
N ILE A 328 6.78 -11.47 -15.34
CA ILE A 328 5.50 -10.83 -15.00
C ILE A 328 5.14 -11.34 -13.61
N SER A 329 5.31 -10.49 -12.59
CA SER A 329 5.10 -10.90 -11.19
C SER A 329 3.62 -11.14 -10.87
N ALA A 330 3.37 -11.70 -9.69
CA ALA A 330 2.02 -12.03 -9.25
C ALA A 330 1.05 -10.84 -9.31
N CYS A 331 -0.18 -11.11 -9.72
CA CYS A 331 -1.28 -10.15 -9.85
C CYS A 331 -0.99 -8.95 -10.79
N ALA A 332 0.04 -8.97 -11.63
CA ALA A 332 0.47 -7.81 -12.41
C ALA A 332 -0.65 -7.20 -13.26
N PHE A 333 -1.53 -8.03 -13.86
CA PHE A 333 -2.71 -7.63 -14.65
C PHE A 333 -4.02 -8.18 -14.11
N SER A 334 -4.03 -8.70 -12.86
CA SER A 334 -5.26 -9.26 -12.30
C SER A 334 -6.38 -8.23 -12.29
N GLY A 335 -7.57 -8.61 -12.79
CA GLY A 335 -8.71 -7.71 -12.91
C GLY A 335 -8.64 -6.68 -14.06
N CYS A 336 -7.73 -6.83 -15.02
CA CYS A 336 -7.71 -6.04 -16.27
C CYS A 336 -8.78 -6.57 -17.23
N GLY A 337 -10.06 -6.37 -16.87
CA GLY A 337 -11.19 -7.00 -17.54
C GLY A 337 -11.35 -6.67 -19.03
N SER A 338 -10.83 -5.54 -19.50
CA SER A 338 -10.90 -5.12 -20.91
C SER A 338 -9.68 -5.52 -21.74
N LEU A 339 -8.66 -6.17 -21.14
CA LEU A 339 -7.46 -6.59 -21.87
C LEU A 339 -7.81 -7.74 -22.81
N SER A 340 -7.87 -7.44 -24.11
CA SER A 340 -8.32 -8.42 -25.11
C SER A 340 -7.18 -9.22 -25.72
N SER A 341 -5.98 -8.69 -25.72
CA SER A 341 -4.78 -9.36 -26.24
C SER A 341 -3.52 -8.89 -25.56
N ILE A 342 -2.52 -9.74 -25.50
CA ILE A 342 -1.18 -9.40 -25.04
C ILE A 342 -0.14 -10.25 -25.78
N ASP A 343 0.82 -9.58 -26.40
CA ASP A 343 1.96 -10.25 -27.01
C ASP A 343 3.07 -10.43 -25.98
N LEU A 344 3.36 -11.67 -25.65
CA LEU A 344 4.43 -12.02 -24.71
C LEU A 344 5.78 -12.05 -25.43
N PRO A 345 6.82 -11.36 -24.91
CA PRO A 345 8.12 -11.32 -25.57
C PRO A 345 8.81 -12.69 -25.55
N ASP A 346 9.57 -12.98 -26.61
CA ASP A 346 10.27 -14.26 -26.80
C ASP A 346 11.22 -14.63 -25.63
N GLY A 347 11.66 -13.66 -24.86
CA GLY A 347 12.54 -13.87 -23.72
C GLY A 347 11.84 -14.03 -22.39
N LEU A 348 10.50 -14.04 -22.31
CA LEU A 348 9.76 -14.19 -21.06
C LEU A 348 9.98 -15.61 -20.50
N ILE A 349 10.26 -15.70 -19.19
CA ILE A 349 10.56 -16.96 -18.50
C ILE A 349 9.56 -17.28 -17.38
N ASP A 350 8.90 -16.26 -16.81
CA ASP A 350 8.08 -16.43 -15.61
C ASP A 350 6.82 -15.55 -15.65
N ILE A 351 5.68 -16.16 -15.30
CA ILE A 351 4.40 -15.50 -15.01
C ILE A 351 3.96 -15.96 -13.63
N GLY A 352 3.85 -15.01 -12.68
CA GLY A 352 3.50 -15.28 -11.28
C GLY A 352 2.03 -15.59 -11.03
N ASP A 353 1.72 -15.90 -9.77
CA ASP A 353 0.37 -16.26 -9.33
C ASP A 353 -0.65 -15.16 -9.68
N SER A 354 -1.82 -15.58 -10.18
CA SER A 354 -2.94 -14.67 -10.53
C SER A 354 -2.56 -13.54 -11.48
N ALA A 355 -1.48 -13.63 -12.23
CA ALA A 355 -0.94 -12.50 -13.01
C ALA A 355 -1.95 -11.93 -14.02
N PHE A 356 -2.81 -12.76 -14.62
CA PHE A 356 -3.89 -12.39 -15.56
C PHE A 356 -5.27 -12.83 -15.06
N GLU A 357 -5.40 -13.15 -13.77
CA GLU A 357 -6.69 -13.56 -13.22
C GLU A 357 -7.76 -12.49 -13.47
N GLY A 358 -8.91 -12.90 -14.00
CA GLY A 358 -10.02 -11.99 -14.29
C GLY A 358 -9.78 -11.05 -15.49
N CYS A 359 -8.84 -11.35 -16.38
CA CYS A 359 -8.72 -10.71 -17.70
C CYS A 359 -9.83 -11.26 -18.62
N ARG A 360 -11.07 -10.83 -18.36
CA ARG A 360 -12.28 -11.43 -18.92
C ARG A 360 -12.40 -11.32 -20.44
N SER A 361 -11.71 -10.34 -21.04
CA SER A 361 -11.73 -10.12 -22.49
C SER A 361 -10.54 -10.76 -23.23
N LEU A 362 -9.60 -11.41 -22.52
CA LEU A 362 -8.42 -12.02 -23.14
C LEU A 362 -8.83 -13.22 -23.97
N GLU A 363 -8.61 -13.13 -25.31
CA GLU A 363 -9.10 -14.14 -26.26
C GLU A 363 -8.13 -15.29 -26.47
N SER A 364 -6.84 -15.05 -26.43
CA SER A 364 -5.81 -16.07 -26.65
C SER A 364 -4.53 -15.79 -25.90
N ILE A 365 -3.78 -16.87 -25.60
CA ILE A 365 -2.45 -16.76 -25.02
C ILE A 365 -1.48 -17.76 -25.67
N VAL A 366 -0.28 -17.28 -26.01
CA VAL A 366 0.82 -18.10 -26.52
C VAL A 366 2.04 -17.87 -25.65
N LEU A 367 2.43 -18.90 -24.88
CA LEU A 367 3.65 -18.85 -24.07
C LEU A 367 4.87 -19.06 -24.97
N PRO A 368 5.90 -18.19 -24.88
CA PRO A 368 7.08 -18.31 -25.75
C PRO A 368 7.91 -19.56 -25.42
N GLU A 369 8.79 -19.97 -26.33
CA GLU A 369 9.63 -21.17 -26.13
C GLU A 369 10.63 -21.06 -24.96
N SER A 370 10.94 -19.82 -24.54
CA SER A 370 11.78 -19.56 -23.36
C SER A 370 11.09 -19.80 -22.02
N PHE A 371 9.75 -19.88 -22.02
CA PHE A 371 8.93 -19.83 -20.83
C PHE A 371 9.04 -21.09 -19.96
N GLU A 372 9.31 -20.93 -18.66
CA GLU A 372 9.64 -22.03 -17.75
C GLU A 372 8.67 -22.15 -16.57
N THR A 373 8.12 -21.04 -16.05
CA THR A 373 7.35 -21.03 -14.80
C THR A 373 6.02 -20.32 -14.94
N LEU A 374 4.93 -21.02 -14.62
CA LEU A 374 3.59 -20.49 -14.54
C LEU A 374 3.10 -20.52 -13.08
N GLY A 375 2.52 -19.46 -12.58
CA GLY A 375 1.95 -19.37 -11.25
C GLY A 375 0.54 -19.94 -11.15
N ALA A 376 0.10 -20.23 -9.93
CA ALA A 376 -1.27 -20.65 -9.66
C ALA A 376 -2.27 -19.56 -10.06
N HIS A 377 -3.46 -19.95 -10.57
CA HIS A 377 -4.50 -19.01 -11.05
C HIS A 377 -4.05 -18.03 -12.15
N ALA A 378 -2.90 -18.24 -12.78
CA ALA A 378 -2.30 -17.23 -13.65
C ALA A 378 -3.26 -16.68 -14.71
N PHE A 379 -4.15 -17.52 -15.27
CA PHE A 379 -5.21 -17.17 -16.23
C PHE A 379 -6.61 -17.51 -15.70
N GLY A 380 -6.78 -17.65 -14.38
CA GLY A 380 -8.08 -17.94 -13.78
C GLY A 380 -9.13 -16.90 -14.16
N SER A 381 -10.37 -17.31 -14.44
CA SER A 381 -11.49 -16.42 -14.81
C SER A 381 -11.22 -15.52 -16.05
N CYS A 382 -10.39 -15.97 -16.99
CA CYS A 382 -10.28 -15.40 -18.33
C CYS A 382 -11.45 -15.93 -19.19
N GLU A 383 -12.65 -15.39 -18.96
CA GLU A 383 -13.92 -15.91 -19.50
C GLU A 383 -13.93 -16.00 -21.03
N ALA A 384 -13.30 -15.03 -21.74
CA ALA A 384 -13.24 -15.00 -23.20
C ALA A 384 -12.08 -15.82 -23.79
N LEU A 385 -11.22 -16.43 -22.96
CA LEU A 385 -10.05 -17.16 -23.46
C LEU A 385 -10.49 -18.39 -24.27
N GLU A 386 -10.20 -18.40 -25.55
CA GLU A 386 -10.57 -19.44 -26.52
C GLU A 386 -9.47 -20.47 -26.71
N THR A 387 -8.21 -20.01 -26.75
CA THR A 387 -7.06 -20.88 -27.04
C THR A 387 -5.88 -20.58 -26.15
N ALA A 388 -5.14 -21.62 -25.73
CA ALA A 388 -3.88 -21.50 -24.99
C ALA A 388 -2.82 -22.43 -25.61
N VAL A 389 -1.64 -21.87 -25.90
CA VAL A 389 -0.46 -22.62 -26.37
C VAL A 389 0.61 -22.56 -25.29
N LEU A 390 0.95 -23.73 -24.73
CA LEU A 390 1.93 -23.83 -23.64
C LEU A 390 3.34 -24.07 -24.16
N SER A 391 4.34 -23.69 -23.36
CA SER A 391 5.77 -23.86 -23.68
C SER A 391 6.24 -25.30 -23.42
N ARG A 392 7.16 -25.79 -24.25
CA ARG A 392 7.83 -27.08 -24.06
C ARG A 392 8.77 -27.15 -22.85
N LYS A 393 9.14 -26.01 -22.29
CA LYS A 393 9.96 -25.95 -21.09
C LYS A 393 9.15 -25.95 -19.80
N LEU A 394 7.84 -25.66 -19.90
CA LEU A 394 6.96 -25.75 -18.75
C LEU A 394 6.84 -27.21 -18.31
N ARG A 395 7.10 -27.50 -17.03
CA ARG A 395 7.03 -28.86 -16.47
C ARG A 395 5.69 -29.16 -15.80
N VAL A 396 5.08 -28.14 -15.24
CA VAL A 396 3.87 -28.27 -14.42
C VAL A 396 2.84 -27.26 -14.88
N ILE A 397 1.59 -27.70 -15.09
CA ILE A 397 0.43 -26.80 -15.16
C ILE A 397 -0.05 -26.64 -13.71
N PRO A 398 0.10 -25.45 -13.10
CA PRO A 398 -0.13 -25.26 -11.68
C PRO A 398 -1.62 -25.27 -11.32
N PRO A 399 -1.94 -25.28 -9.99
CA PRO A 399 -3.32 -25.27 -9.55
C PRO A 399 -4.10 -24.09 -10.13
N GLN A 400 -5.30 -24.38 -10.62
CA GLN A 400 -6.27 -23.41 -11.10
C GLN A 400 -5.75 -22.46 -12.21
N ALA A 401 -4.69 -22.87 -12.92
CA ALA A 401 -4.02 -22.03 -13.94
C ALA A 401 -4.98 -21.44 -14.97
N PHE A 402 -6.01 -22.22 -15.38
CA PHE A 402 -7.05 -21.85 -16.34
C PHE A 402 -8.47 -22.06 -15.78
N ALA A 403 -8.62 -22.06 -14.45
CA ALA A 403 -9.93 -22.27 -13.83
C ALA A 403 -10.93 -21.21 -14.31
N ARG A 404 -12.16 -21.62 -14.64
CA ARG A 404 -13.25 -20.76 -15.12
C ARG A 404 -12.95 -19.99 -16.42
N CYS A 405 -12.09 -20.54 -17.27
CA CYS A 405 -11.96 -20.11 -18.65
C CYS A 405 -13.09 -20.73 -19.47
N GLU A 406 -14.31 -20.18 -19.32
CA GLU A 406 -15.54 -20.80 -19.81
C GLU A 406 -15.52 -21.05 -21.32
N ASN A 407 -14.91 -20.14 -22.12
CA ASN A 407 -14.84 -20.26 -23.58
C ASN A 407 -13.60 -21.01 -24.09
N LEU A 408 -12.73 -21.51 -23.21
CA LEU A 408 -11.54 -22.26 -23.61
C LEU A 408 -11.94 -23.57 -24.30
N TYR A 409 -11.77 -23.66 -25.62
CA TYR A 409 -12.11 -24.86 -26.38
C TYR A 409 -10.88 -25.66 -26.80
N GLN A 410 -9.69 -25.03 -26.82
CA GLN A 410 -8.46 -25.71 -27.24
C GLN A 410 -7.27 -25.31 -26.39
N VAL A 411 -6.56 -26.32 -25.87
CA VAL A 411 -5.26 -26.15 -25.21
C VAL A 411 -4.24 -27.04 -25.88
N THR A 412 -3.10 -26.44 -26.26
CA THR A 412 -1.95 -27.20 -26.77
C THR A 412 -1.01 -27.50 -25.62
N VAL A 413 -0.95 -28.75 -25.19
CA VAL A 413 -0.07 -29.26 -24.12
C VAL A 413 1.11 -30.00 -24.79
N PRO A 414 2.30 -29.35 -24.86
CA PRO A 414 3.44 -29.94 -25.57
C PRO A 414 4.14 -31.04 -24.74
N GLU A 415 5.00 -31.82 -25.42
CA GLU A 415 5.96 -32.70 -24.75
C GLU A 415 6.85 -31.91 -23.81
N GLY A 416 7.13 -32.47 -22.63
CA GLY A 416 7.91 -31.85 -21.56
C GLY A 416 7.08 -31.49 -20.33
N ILE A 417 5.75 -31.33 -20.46
CA ILE A 417 4.87 -31.19 -19.30
C ILE A 417 4.70 -32.57 -18.64
N GLU A 418 4.94 -32.61 -17.34
CA GLU A 418 4.98 -33.83 -16.52
C GLU A 418 3.78 -33.92 -15.58
N GLU A 419 3.25 -32.74 -15.14
CA GLU A 419 2.22 -32.69 -14.10
C GLU A 419 1.12 -31.71 -14.42
N ILE A 420 -0.14 -32.06 -14.09
CA ILE A 420 -1.32 -31.18 -14.12
C ILE A 420 -1.91 -31.15 -12.71
N LYS A 421 -1.89 -29.99 -12.07
CA LYS A 421 -2.31 -29.84 -10.68
C LYS A 421 -3.81 -29.61 -10.52
N SER A 422 -4.23 -29.56 -9.26
CA SER A 422 -5.63 -29.47 -8.82
C SER A 422 -6.36 -28.31 -9.51
N GLU A 423 -7.57 -28.62 -10.03
CA GLU A 423 -8.48 -27.64 -10.63
C GLU A 423 -7.86 -26.83 -11.80
N ALA A 424 -6.76 -27.30 -12.38
CA ALA A 424 -6.02 -26.55 -13.40
C ALA A 424 -6.92 -26.04 -14.55
N PHE A 425 -7.98 -26.80 -14.90
CA PHE A 425 -8.99 -26.47 -15.90
C PHE A 425 -10.41 -26.53 -15.34
N ASP A 426 -10.61 -26.37 -14.03
CA ASP A 426 -11.94 -26.35 -13.44
C ASP A 426 -12.87 -25.36 -14.13
N GLY A 427 -14.08 -25.79 -14.50
CA GLY A 427 -15.08 -24.91 -15.09
C GLY A 427 -14.78 -24.44 -16.52
N CYS A 428 -13.83 -25.07 -17.22
CA CYS A 428 -13.65 -24.88 -18.67
C CYS A 428 -14.79 -25.59 -19.43
N GLU A 429 -16.01 -25.02 -19.38
CA GLU A 429 -17.23 -25.68 -19.85
C GLU A 429 -17.19 -26.01 -21.34
N ASN A 430 -16.49 -25.25 -22.17
CA ASN A 430 -16.37 -25.43 -23.61
C ASN A 430 -15.09 -26.19 -24.03
N LEU A 431 -14.31 -26.73 -23.09
CA LEU A 431 -13.10 -27.49 -23.41
C LEU A 431 -13.48 -28.84 -24.03
N LEU A 432 -13.28 -28.93 -25.34
CA LEU A 432 -13.71 -30.09 -26.12
C LEU A 432 -12.61 -31.13 -26.22
N THR A 433 -11.39 -30.74 -26.45
CA THR A 433 -10.28 -31.66 -26.69
C THR A 433 -9.00 -31.21 -26.06
N VAL A 434 -8.30 -32.13 -25.39
CA VAL A 434 -6.93 -31.92 -24.93
C VAL A 434 -6.07 -33.08 -25.35
N GLN A 435 -5.01 -32.80 -26.09
CA GLN A 435 -3.99 -33.79 -26.41
C GLN A 435 -2.96 -33.79 -25.28
N LEU A 436 -2.82 -34.93 -24.59
CA LEU A 436 -1.87 -35.09 -23.50
C LEU A 436 -0.60 -35.80 -24.01
N PRO A 437 0.60 -35.23 -23.74
CA PRO A 437 1.86 -35.77 -24.19
C PRO A 437 2.24 -37.03 -23.43
N ALA A 438 3.17 -37.83 -24.01
CA ALA A 438 3.69 -39.02 -23.35
C ALA A 438 4.52 -38.70 -22.07
N SER A 439 4.97 -37.48 -21.91
CA SER A 439 5.73 -37.01 -20.72
C SER A 439 4.90 -36.88 -19.44
N ILE A 440 3.56 -36.92 -19.52
CA ILE A 440 2.69 -36.80 -18.34
C ILE A 440 2.84 -38.02 -17.42
N THR A 441 3.13 -37.72 -16.14
CA THR A 441 3.33 -38.69 -15.06
C THR A 441 2.38 -38.52 -13.89
N ASP A 442 1.75 -37.33 -13.76
CA ASP A 442 0.82 -37.02 -12.68
C ASP A 442 -0.29 -36.06 -13.16
N ILE A 443 -1.53 -36.41 -12.90
CA ILE A 443 -2.71 -35.57 -13.13
C ILE A 443 -3.54 -35.59 -11.85
N ASP A 444 -3.74 -34.46 -11.26
CA ASP A 444 -4.59 -34.32 -10.08
C ASP A 444 -6.01 -34.79 -10.40
N PRO A 445 -6.66 -35.56 -9.50
CA PRO A 445 -8.02 -36.02 -9.68
C PRO A 445 -9.04 -34.95 -10.09
N ASP A 446 -8.85 -33.72 -9.63
CA ASP A 446 -9.76 -32.59 -9.85
C ASP A 446 -9.30 -31.65 -10.98
N ALA A 447 -8.24 -32.02 -11.72
CA ALA A 447 -7.64 -31.16 -12.75
C ALA A 447 -8.63 -30.67 -13.83
N PHE A 448 -9.63 -31.50 -14.20
CA PHE A 448 -10.63 -31.23 -15.24
C PHE A 448 -12.07 -31.24 -14.71
N VAL A 449 -12.25 -30.94 -13.44
CA VAL A 449 -13.59 -30.89 -12.84
C VAL A 449 -14.46 -29.87 -13.59
N ASN A 450 -15.75 -30.17 -13.78
CA ASN A 450 -16.69 -29.33 -14.55
C ASN A 450 -16.38 -29.11 -16.05
N CYS A 451 -15.43 -29.85 -16.66
CA CYS A 451 -15.22 -29.93 -18.11
C CYS A 451 -16.19 -30.91 -18.75
N ARG A 452 -17.44 -30.46 -19.00
CA ARG A 452 -18.58 -31.37 -19.32
C ARG A 452 -18.49 -32.12 -20.66
N HIS A 453 -17.70 -31.59 -21.62
CA HIS A 453 -17.62 -32.08 -23.00
C HIS A 453 -16.22 -32.54 -23.39
N LEU A 454 -15.36 -32.76 -22.41
CA LEU A 454 -13.94 -33.05 -22.63
C LEU A 454 -13.74 -34.45 -23.22
N MET A 455 -12.91 -34.52 -24.26
CA MET A 455 -12.31 -35.73 -24.79
C MET A 455 -10.78 -35.59 -24.72
N LEU A 456 -10.11 -36.55 -24.11
CA LEU A 456 -8.65 -36.62 -24.04
C LEU A 456 -8.10 -37.43 -25.22
N PHE A 457 -7.08 -36.88 -25.89
CA PHE A 457 -6.28 -37.68 -26.83
C PHE A 457 -4.98 -38.07 -26.11
N VAL A 458 -4.75 -39.39 -26.04
CA VAL A 458 -3.73 -39.99 -25.19
C VAL A 458 -2.92 -41.03 -25.93
N TYR A 459 -1.70 -41.30 -25.51
CA TYR A 459 -0.91 -42.41 -26.04
C TYR A 459 -1.36 -43.74 -25.38
N PRO A 460 -1.43 -44.83 -26.14
CA PRO A 460 -1.75 -46.15 -25.60
C PRO A 460 -0.79 -46.56 -24.49
N ASP A 461 -1.30 -47.21 -23.45
CA ASP A 461 -0.58 -47.67 -22.25
C ASP A 461 0.10 -46.53 -21.43
N SER A 462 -0.30 -45.28 -21.66
CA SER A 462 0.22 -44.12 -20.93
C SER A 462 -0.47 -43.92 -19.57
N TYR A 463 0.17 -43.07 -18.72
CA TYR A 463 -0.46 -42.59 -17.48
C TYR A 463 -1.77 -41.86 -17.77
N ALA A 464 -1.80 -41.02 -18.80
CA ALA A 464 -2.97 -40.25 -19.19
C ALA A 464 -4.15 -41.12 -19.63
N GLU A 465 -3.90 -42.24 -20.31
CA GLU A 465 -4.97 -43.21 -20.66
C GLU A 465 -5.58 -43.85 -19.40
N ASN A 466 -4.75 -44.28 -18.45
CA ASN A 466 -5.21 -44.81 -17.17
C ASN A 466 -6.03 -43.80 -16.38
N PHE A 467 -5.56 -42.57 -16.32
CA PHE A 467 -6.28 -41.46 -15.68
C PHE A 467 -7.66 -41.24 -16.30
N ALA A 468 -7.77 -41.22 -17.66
CA ALA A 468 -9.03 -41.04 -18.36
C ALA A 468 -10.02 -42.19 -18.02
N LYS A 469 -9.54 -43.45 -17.97
CA LYS A 469 -10.33 -44.63 -17.57
C LYS A 469 -10.84 -44.53 -16.14
N ASP A 470 -9.95 -44.16 -15.20
CA ASP A 470 -10.27 -44.09 -13.77
C ASP A 470 -11.27 -42.96 -13.44
N ARG A 471 -11.39 -41.98 -14.33
CA ARG A 471 -12.24 -40.79 -14.15
C ARG A 471 -13.47 -40.77 -15.07
N ASP A 472 -13.70 -41.81 -15.84
CA ASP A 472 -14.78 -41.87 -16.82
C ASP A 472 -14.77 -40.69 -17.83
N ILE A 473 -13.58 -40.18 -18.17
CA ILE A 473 -13.42 -39.15 -19.20
C ILE A 473 -13.32 -39.82 -20.57
N LEU A 474 -14.03 -39.30 -21.56
CA LEU A 474 -13.92 -39.77 -22.93
C LEU A 474 -12.48 -39.62 -23.44
N TYR A 475 -11.94 -40.65 -24.09
CA TYR A 475 -10.61 -40.59 -24.68
C TYR A 475 -10.52 -41.31 -26.01
N SER A 476 -9.47 -40.97 -26.77
CA SER A 476 -9.10 -41.65 -28.02
C SER A 476 -7.58 -41.76 -28.11
N ASP A 477 -7.11 -42.81 -28.74
CA ASP A 477 -5.69 -43.02 -28.98
C ASP A 477 -5.15 -42.01 -30.00
N LEU A 478 -3.90 -41.57 -29.77
CA LEU A 478 -3.11 -40.69 -30.64
C LEU A 478 -2.39 -41.48 -31.72
#